data_9e128d76fa7626996e23c17ad8cb3031
#
_entry.id   9e128d76fa7626996e23c17ad8cb3031
#
_cell.length_a   1.000
_cell.length_b   1.000
_cell.length_c   1.000
_cell.angle_alpha   90.00
_cell.angle_beta   90.00
_cell.angle_gamma   90.00
#
_symmetry.space_group_name_H-M   'P 1'
#
loop_
_entity.id
_entity.type
_entity.pdbx_description
1 polymer ?
#
loop_
_entity_poly.entity_id
_entity_poly.type
_entity_poly.pdbx_seq_one_letter_code
_entity_poly.pdbx_strand_id
1 'polypeptide(L)' 'MIETTTKLLTSYQIFLNQAKESAQAQITANKTASLEAIEQAKTSATTQINTNKQEVLNNITQEKQQATNASIIKRF' A
#
# COMPACT_ATOMS: atom_id res chain seq x y z
N MET A 1 3.11 47.57 31.33
CA MET A 1 2.77 46.21 31.83
C MET A 1 1.71 45.53 31.02
N ILE A 2 0.61 46.19 30.75
CA ILE A 2 -0.47 45.56 29.95
C ILE A 2 0.01 45.26 28.51
N GLU A 3 0.79 46.17 27.92
CA GLU A 3 1.32 45.99 26.55
C GLU A 3 2.28 44.78 26.51
N THR A 4 3.13 44.60 27.50
CA THR A 4 4.05 43.47 27.54
C THR A 4 3.29 42.18 27.65
N THR A 5 2.28 42.11 28.51
CA THR A 5 1.46 40.95 28.70
C THR A 5 0.71 40.60 27.41
N THR A 6 0.16 41.60 26.72
CA THR A 6 -0.54 41.40 25.45
C THR A 6 0.40 40.88 24.38
N LYS A 7 1.62 41.39 24.30
CA LYS A 7 2.62 40.91 23.35
C LYS A 7 3.02 39.48 23.60
N LEU A 8 3.19 39.12 24.87
CA LEU A 8 3.51 37.75 25.24
C LEU A 8 2.36 36.80 24.89
N LEU A 9 1.15 37.23 25.17
CA LEU A 9 -0.03 36.42 24.85
C LEU A 9 -0.16 36.20 23.36
N THR A 10 0.04 37.25 22.58
CA THR A 10 -0.02 37.18 21.11
C THR A 10 1.08 36.24 20.58
N SER A 11 2.29 36.35 21.08
CA SER A 11 3.39 35.47 20.69
C SER A 11 3.11 34.01 21.03
N TYR A 12 2.51 33.79 22.17
CA TYR A 12 2.14 32.46 22.61
C TYR A 12 1.07 31.85 21.72
N GLN A 13 0.08 32.65 21.32
CA GLN A 13 -0.98 32.20 20.42
C GLN A 13 -0.42 31.85 19.03
N ILE A 14 0.52 32.65 18.53
CA ILE A 14 1.18 32.36 17.26
C ILE A 14 1.93 31.04 17.35
N PHE A 15 2.65 30.85 18.44
CA PHE A 15 3.40 29.60 18.67
C PHE A 15 2.46 28.40 18.67
N LEU A 16 1.32 28.50 19.37
CA LEU A 16 0.37 27.40 19.44
C LEU A 16 -0.26 27.12 18.08
N ASN A 17 -0.57 28.15 17.30
CA ASN A 17 -1.12 27.97 15.98
C ASN A 17 -0.12 27.31 15.04
N GLN A 18 1.15 27.70 15.10
CA GLN A 18 2.19 27.08 14.30
C GLN A 18 2.39 25.61 14.66
N ALA A 19 2.36 25.30 15.96
CA ALA A 19 2.46 23.93 16.42
C ALA A 19 1.29 23.09 15.90
N LYS A 20 0.09 23.65 15.95
CA LYS A 20 -1.11 22.98 15.45
C LYS A 20 -1.03 22.72 13.95
N GLU A 21 -0.61 23.71 13.17
CA GLU A 21 -0.46 23.57 11.72
C GLU A 21 0.60 22.51 11.37
N SER A 22 1.71 22.54 12.10
CA SER A 22 2.78 21.57 11.90
C SER A 22 2.30 20.15 12.19
N ALA A 23 1.57 19.98 13.29
CA ALA A 23 1.01 18.68 13.66
C ALA A 23 0.03 18.18 12.60
N GLN A 24 -0.85 19.07 12.12
CA GLN A 24 -1.82 18.70 11.09
C GLN A 24 -1.13 18.31 9.78
N ALA A 25 -0.07 19.03 9.40
CA ALA A 25 0.70 18.72 8.21
C ALA A 25 1.35 17.34 8.31
N GLN A 26 1.91 17.02 9.48
CA GLN A 26 2.52 15.71 9.71
C GLN A 26 1.48 14.60 9.65
N ILE A 27 0.33 14.82 10.26
CA ILE A 27 -0.76 13.83 10.24
C ILE A 27 -1.21 13.56 8.82
N THR A 28 -1.39 14.61 8.02
CA THR A 28 -1.79 14.48 6.62
C THR A 28 -0.74 13.74 5.81
N ALA A 29 0.55 14.09 6.01
CA ALA A 29 1.64 13.42 5.30
C ALA A 29 1.71 11.94 5.67
N ASN A 30 1.57 11.61 6.95
CA ASN A 30 1.59 10.22 7.41
C ASN A 30 0.41 9.44 6.84
N LYS A 31 -0.77 10.05 6.80
CA LYS A 31 -1.96 9.43 6.23
C LYS A 31 -1.75 9.12 4.75
N THR A 32 -1.24 10.08 3.99
CA THR A 32 -0.97 9.90 2.56
C THR A 32 0.04 8.79 2.34
N ALA A 33 1.15 8.79 3.10
CA ALA A 33 2.16 7.76 2.98
C ALA A 33 1.61 6.37 3.31
N SER A 34 0.77 6.28 4.34
CA SER A 34 0.15 5.02 4.73
C SER A 34 -0.79 4.49 3.65
N LEU A 35 -1.60 5.37 3.06
CA LEU A 35 -2.51 4.99 1.98
C LEU A 35 -1.75 4.51 0.75
N GLU A 36 -0.65 5.18 0.40
CA GLU A 36 0.19 4.76 -0.71
C GLU A 36 0.82 3.39 -0.45
N ALA A 37 1.32 3.17 0.76
CA ALA A 37 1.92 1.88 1.13
C ALA A 37 0.88 0.76 1.03
N ILE A 38 -0.34 1.01 1.47
CA ILE A 38 -1.42 0.03 1.38
C ILE A 38 -1.76 -0.27 -0.08
N GLU A 39 -1.85 0.77 -0.93
CA GLU A 39 -2.11 0.58 -2.36
C GLU A 39 -1.03 -0.24 -3.03
N GLN A 40 0.23 0.05 -2.74
CA GLN A 40 1.35 -0.71 -3.30
C GLN A 40 1.32 -2.16 -2.86
N ALA A 41 1.06 -2.41 -1.57
CA ALA A 41 0.97 -3.76 -1.05
C ALA A 41 -0.18 -4.53 -1.71
N LYS A 42 -1.32 -3.87 -1.90
CA LYS A 42 -2.48 -4.45 -2.57
C LYS A 42 -2.16 -4.82 -4.02
N THR A 43 -1.51 -3.91 -4.74
CA THR A 43 -1.12 -4.14 -6.12
C THR A 43 -0.14 -5.30 -6.23
N SER A 44 0.88 -5.33 -5.36
CA SER A 44 1.84 -6.44 -5.34
C SER A 44 1.17 -7.77 -5.06
N ALA A 45 0.28 -7.81 -4.07
CA ALA A 45 -0.44 -9.03 -3.72
C ALA A 45 -1.31 -9.51 -4.89
N THR A 46 -2.03 -8.60 -5.54
CA THR A 46 -2.86 -8.93 -6.70
C THR A 46 -2.02 -9.48 -7.83
N THR A 47 -0.87 -8.87 -8.11
CA THR A 47 0.05 -9.33 -9.15
C THR A 47 0.57 -10.72 -8.85
N GLN A 48 0.97 -10.98 -7.61
CA GLN A 48 1.47 -12.31 -7.21
C GLN A 48 0.40 -13.36 -7.33
N ILE A 49 -0.83 -13.04 -6.92
CA ILE A 49 -1.94 -13.97 -7.03
C ILE A 49 -2.20 -14.32 -8.50
N ASN A 50 -2.20 -13.34 -9.38
CA ASN A 50 -2.40 -13.56 -10.81
C ASN A 50 -1.28 -14.40 -11.42
N THR A 51 -0.03 -14.11 -11.03
CA THR A 51 1.13 -14.89 -11.50
C THR A 51 1.04 -16.34 -11.05
N ASN A 52 0.72 -16.56 -9.78
CA ASN A 52 0.58 -17.91 -9.24
C ASN A 52 -0.55 -18.67 -9.94
N LYS A 53 -1.66 -17.98 -10.18
CA LYS A 53 -2.79 -18.57 -10.89
C LYS A 53 -2.39 -19.01 -12.30
N GLN A 54 -1.66 -18.17 -13.03
CA GLN A 54 -1.19 -18.50 -14.37
C GLN A 54 -0.24 -19.70 -14.35
N GLU A 55 0.69 -19.73 -13.39
CA GLU A 55 1.61 -20.85 -13.27
C GLU A 55 0.87 -22.15 -13.01
N VAL A 56 -0.10 -22.13 -12.10
CA VAL A 56 -0.90 -23.31 -11.79
C VAL A 56 -1.66 -23.78 -13.03
N LEU A 57 -2.29 -22.85 -13.75
CA LEU A 57 -3.02 -23.19 -14.96
C LEU A 57 -2.11 -23.79 -16.03
N ASN A 58 -0.91 -23.22 -16.19
CA ASN A 58 0.06 -23.74 -17.15
C ASN A 58 0.53 -25.13 -16.76
N ASN A 59 0.79 -25.36 -15.47
CA ASN A 59 1.19 -26.68 -14.99
C ASN A 59 0.10 -27.71 -15.20
N ILE A 60 -1.15 -27.35 -14.91
CA ILE A 60 -2.29 -28.24 -15.12
C ILE A 60 -2.42 -28.59 -16.60
N THR A 61 -2.28 -27.62 -17.49
CA THR A 61 -2.35 -27.83 -18.93
C THR A 61 -1.26 -28.78 -19.40
N GLN A 62 -0.02 -28.59 -18.91
CA GLN A 62 1.09 -29.47 -19.26
C GLN A 62 0.88 -30.90 -18.78
N GLU A 63 0.44 -31.07 -17.52
CA GLU A 63 0.16 -32.39 -16.98
C GLU A 63 -0.96 -33.08 -17.73
N LYS A 64 -1.98 -32.33 -18.10
CA LYS A 64 -3.09 -32.86 -18.91
C LYS A 64 -2.59 -33.35 -20.26
N GLN A 65 -1.73 -32.60 -20.92
CA GLN A 65 -1.16 -33.01 -22.20
C GLN A 65 -0.28 -34.25 -22.06
N GLN A 66 0.52 -34.31 -21.01
CA GLN A 66 1.37 -35.47 -20.75
C GLN A 66 0.52 -36.73 -20.50
N ALA A 67 -0.55 -36.59 -19.73
CA ALA A 67 -1.45 -37.71 -19.45
C ALA A 67 -2.16 -38.15 -20.75
N THR A 68 -2.58 -37.23 -21.56
CA THR A 68 -3.22 -37.53 -22.86
C THR A 68 -2.25 -38.26 -23.78
N ASN A 69 -1.01 -37.78 -23.88
CA ASN A 69 0.02 -38.40 -24.71
C ASN A 69 0.36 -39.80 -24.23
N ALA A 70 0.47 -39.97 -22.90
CA ALA A 70 0.75 -41.28 -22.33
C ALA A 70 -0.39 -42.28 -22.63
N SER A 71 -1.64 -41.83 -22.57
CA SER A 71 -2.79 -42.64 -22.92
C SER A 71 -2.78 -43.05 -24.39
N ILE A 72 -2.42 -42.14 -25.28
CA ILE A 72 -2.32 -42.43 -26.69
C ILE A 72 -1.23 -43.48 -26.96
N ILE A 73 -0.07 -43.28 -26.33
CA ILE A 73 1.05 -44.23 -26.48
C ILE A 73 0.67 -45.61 -25.97
N LYS A 74 -0.07 -45.68 -24.88
CA LYS A 74 -0.49 -46.99 -24.33
C LYS A 74 -1.48 -47.69 -25.23
N ARG A 75 -2.26 -46.97 -26.03
CA ARG A 75 -3.21 -47.58 -26.94
C ARG A 75 -2.54 -48.19 -28.15
N PHE A 76 -1.38 -47.71 -28.47
CA PHE A 76 -0.60 -48.23 -29.60
C PHE A 76 0.43 -49.25 -29.09
#